data_0fdfee87b631c1ae3333473ff1c8db13
#
_entry.id   0fdfee87b631c1ae3333473ff1c8db13
#
_cell.length_a   1.000
_cell.length_b   1.000
_cell.length_c   1.000
_cell.angle_alpha   90.00
_cell.angle_beta   90.00
_cell.angle_gamma   90.00
#
_symmetry.space_group_name_H-M   'P 1'
#
loop_
_entity.id
_entity.type
_entity.pdbx_description
1 polymer ?
#
loop_
_entity_poly.entity_id
_entity_poly.type
_entity_poly.pdbx_seq_one_letter_code
_entity_poly.pdbx_strand_id
1 'polypeptide(L)'
;KTVMTVLTIKAMSKDVYTAAELLDKKYESYLKQADCDEIIYSRDFSRRMLASTTVTSGMSHIMFSLLSSDEGDSRLSTVGIPEEFQGKTYGDYKDAFGAFKNSLLIGILENTGSPHRVKIEALREAQKTSDVSMLVNNLQKVKGLEVNRPLLVPPDDYILKRHSRAIILERREG
;
A
#
# COMPACT_ATOMS: atom_id res chain seq x y z
N LYS A 1 12.40 16.19 -16.02
CA LYS A 1 11.07 16.13 -16.65
C LYS A 1 10.03 15.57 -15.68
N THR A 2 10.20 14.40 -15.10
CA THR A 2 9.22 13.71 -14.21
C THR A 2 8.69 14.60 -13.09
N VAL A 3 9.57 15.29 -12.34
CA VAL A 3 9.16 16.21 -11.25
C VAL A 3 8.23 17.31 -11.75
N MET A 4 8.57 17.94 -12.88
CA MET A 4 7.73 19.01 -13.45
C MET A 4 6.37 18.47 -13.91
N THR A 5 6.32 17.29 -14.47
CA THR A 5 5.05 16.64 -14.86
C THR A 5 4.17 16.39 -13.63
N VAL A 6 4.72 15.83 -12.55
CA VAL A 6 3.99 15.62 -11.29
C VAL A 6 3.48 16.93 -10.72
N LEU A 7 4.34 17.97 -10.64
CA LEU A 7 3.94 19.31 -10.18
C LEU A 7 2.78 19.87 -10.99
N THR A 8 2.82 19.75 -12.33
CA THR A 8 1.75 20.23 -13.20
C THR A 8 0.44 19.49 -12.93
N ILE A 9 0.48 18.15 -12.83
CA ILE A 9 -0.71 17.34 -12.54
C ILE A 9 -1.31 17.74 -11.19
N LYS A 10 -0.47 17.83 -10.14
CA LYS A 10 -0.92 18.19 -8.79
C LYS A 10 -1.41 19.64 -8.67
N ALA A 11 -0.87 20.55 -9.50
CA ALA A 11 -1.39 21.91 -9.60
C ALA A 11 -2.79 21.96 -10.23
N MET A 12 -3.08 21.08 -11.19
CA MET A 12 -4.39 20.97 -11.82
C MET A 12 -5.41 20.24 -10.91
N SER A 13 -4.98 19.17 -10.26
CA SER A 13 -5.83 18.42 -9.33
C SER A 13 -4.99 17.68 -8.30
N LYS A 14 -5.20 17.99 -7.01
CA LYS A 14 -4.52 17.33 -5.89
C LYS A 14 -5.02 15.90 -5.64
N ASP A 15 -6.21 15.58 -6.12
CA ASP A 15 -6.84 14.27 -5.88
C ASP A 15 -6.40 13.20 -6.88
N VAL A 16 -5.74 13.58 -7.98
CA VAL A 16 -5.21 12.61 -8.95
C VAL A 16 -4.05 11.86 -8.33
N TYR A 17 -4.15 10.53 -8.27
CA TYR A 17 -3.08 9.67 -7.80
C TYR A 17 -1.93 9.65 -8.83
N THR A 18 -0.72 9.95 -8.37
CA THR A 18 0.47 10.03 -9.21
C THR A 18 1.51 9.03 -8.76
N ALA A 19 1.98 8.19 -9.69
CA ALA A 19 3.12 7.30 -9.49
C ALA A 19 4.27 7.74 -10.43
N ALA A 20 5.48 7.79 -9.90
CA ALA A 20 6.64 8.22 -10.67
C ALA A 20 7.82 7.26 -10.51
N GLU A 21 8.47 6.94 -11.64
CA GLU A 21 9.73 6.20 -11.63
C GLU A 21 10.89 7.12 -11.24
N LEU A 22 11.77 6.62 -10.37
CA LEU A 22 12.97 7.29 -9.93
C LEU A 22 14.20 6.39 -10.09
N LEU A 23 15.15 6.83 -10.91
CA LEU A 23 16.41 6.11 -11.15
C LEU A 23 17.49 6.43 -10.09
N ASP A 24 17.45 7.62 -9.50
CA ASP A 24 18.45 8.09 -8.55
C ASP A 24 17.76 8.74 -7.33
N LYS A 25 18.00 8.17 -6.15
CA LYS A 25 17.40 8.61 -4.88
C LYS A 25 17.66 10.08 -4.51
N LYS A 26 18.71 10.70 -5.05
CA LYS A 26 18.98 12.13 -4.79
C LYS A 26 17.84 13.05 -5.21
N TYR A 27 16.97 12.62 -6.13
CA TYR A 27 15.82 13.39 -6.60
C TYR A 27 14.51 13.08 -5.84
N GLU A 28 14.55 12.19 -4.85
CA GLU A 28 13.39 11.78 -4.06
C GLU A 28 12.69 12.96 -3.38
N SER A 29 13.49 13.85 -2.78
CA SER A 29 12.97 15.03 -2.08
C SER A 29 12.13 15.93 -2.99
N TYR A 30 12.50 16.07 -4.25
CA TYR A 30 11.74 16.87 -5.21
C TYR A 30 10.39 16.26 -5.57
N LEU A 31 10.32 14.93 -5.71
CA LEU A 31 9.05 14.24 -5.96
C LEU A 31 8.14 14.27 -4.73
N LYS A 32 8.73 14.14 -3.53
CA LYS A 32 7.97 14.31 -2.28
C LYS A 32 7.44 15.73 -2.10
N GLN A 33 8.22 16.76 -2.45
CA GLN A 33 7.78 18.16 -2.44
C GLN A 33 6.73 18.46 -3.51
N ALA A 34 6.73 17.68 -4.62
CA ALA A 34 5.70 17.75 -5.66
C ALA A 34 4.42 17.00 -5.29
N ASP A 35 4.29 16.49 -4.05
CA ASP A 35 3.18 15.66 -3.57
C ASP A 35 2.94 14.41 -4.44
N CYS A 36 4.02 13.81 -4.99
CA CYS A 36 3.93 12.53 -5.68
C CYS A 36 3.46 11.45 -4.69
N ASP A 37 2.39 10.74 -5.03
CA ASP A 37 1.77 9.76 -4.14
C ASP A 37 2.62 8.49 -4.00
N GLU A 38 3.28 8.05 -5.09
CA GLU A 38 4.11 6.86 -5.10
C GLU A 38 5.39 7.07 -5.90
N ILE A 39 6.52 6.60 -5.35
CA ILE A 39 7.83 6.70 -6.01
C ILE A 39 8.39 5.29 -6.18
N ILE A 40 8.56 4.87 -7.42
CA ILE A 40 9.09 3.55 -7.79
C ILE A 40 10.59 3.67 -8.06
N TYR A 41 11.41 3.04 -7.22
CA TYR A 41 12.86 2.99 -7.36
C TYR A 41 13.26 1.81 -8.26
N SER A 42 13.23 2.01 -9.56
CA SER A 42 13.41 0.92 -10.54
C SER A 42 14.78 0.22 -10.44
N ARG A 43 15.86 0.96 -10.18
CA ARG A 43 17.18 0.36 -9.94
C ARG A 43 17.24 -0.51 -8.72
N ASP A 44 16.63 -0.07 -7.61
CA ASP A 44 16.60 -0.84 -6.37
C ASP A 44 15.72 -2.09 -6.52
N PHE A 45 14.60 -1.94 -7.23
CA PHE A 45 13.73 -3.06 -7.56
C PHE A 45 14.47 -4.11 -8.40
N SER A 46 15.13 -3.69 -9.48
CA SER A 46 15.89 -4.59 -10.34
C SER A 46 17.04 -5.29 -9.60
N ARG A 47 17.77 -4.57 -8.74
CA ARG A 47 18.84 -5.16 -7.90
C ARG A 47 18.30 -6.21 -6.92
N ARG A 48 17.17 -5.93 -6.26
CA ARG A 48 16.53 -6.87 -5.33
C ARG A 48 16.02 -8.11 -6.07
N MET A 49 15.41 -7.90 -7.24
CA MET A 49 14.96 -9.00 -8.11
C MET A 49 16.12 -9.90 -8.49
N LEU A 50 17.24 -9.32 -8.95
CA LEU A 50 18.43 -10.07 -9.34
C LEU A 50 19.00 -10.85 -8.14
N ALA A 51 19.11 -10.22 -6.99
CA ALA A 51 19.58 -10.89 -5.77
C ALA A 51 18.63 -12.03 -5.34
N SER A 52 17.32 -11.83 -5.39
CA SER A 52 16.34 -12.86 -5.05
C SER A 52 16.41 -14.07 -5.99
N THR A 53 16.63 -13.83 -7.28
CA THR A 53 16.75 -14.89 -8.31
C THR A 53 18.00 -15.75 -8.09
N THR A 54 19.09 -15.18 -7.55
CA THR A 54 20.30 -15.95 -7.22
C THR A 54 20.12 -16.87 -6.03
N VAL A 55 19.26 -16.51 -5.09
CA VAL A 55 18.95 -17.32 -3.89
C VAL A 55 17.85 -18.35 -4.19
N THR A 56 16.84 -17.96 -4.96
CA THR A 56 15.69 -18.82 -5.25
C THR A 56 15.47 -18.89 -6.75
N SER A 57 15.80 -20.04 -7.33
CA SER A 57 15.60 -20.30 -8.76
C SER A 57 14.12 -20.12 -9.15
N GLY A 58 13.85 -19.40 -10.23
CA GLY A 58 12.48 -19.14 -10.70
C GLY A 58 11.78 -17.95 -10.06
N MET A 59 12.40 -17.25 -9.09
CA MET A 59 11.79 -16.08 -8.44
C MET A 59 11.36 -15.00 -9.44
N SER A 60 12.17 -14.73 -10.46
CA SER A 60 11.82 -13.77 -11.52
C SER A 60 10.55 -14.16 -12.27
N HIS A 61 10.39 -15.44 -12.60
CA HIS A 61 9.19 -15.94 -13.27
C HIS A 61 7.95 -15.79 -12.41
N ILE A 62 8.06 -16.11 -11.10
CA ILE A 62 6.97 -15.90 -10.15
C ILE A 62 6.55 -14.42 -10.11
N MET A 63 7.52 -13.52 -9.96
CA MET A 63 7.23 -12.09 -9.89
C MET A 63 6.64 -11.55 -11.20
N PHE A 64 7.16 -11.97 -12.35
CA PHE A 64 6.58 -11.60 -13.63
C PHE A 64 5.15 -12.12 -13.78
N SER A 65 4.87 -13.36 -13.40
CA SER A 65 3.52 -13.93 -13.43
C SER A 65 2.55 -13.14 -12.53
N LEU A 66 2.99 -12.69 -11.36
CA LEU A 66 2.16 -11.88 -10.44
C LEU A 66 1.89 -10.46 -10.94
N LEU A 67 2.84 -9.89 -11.70
CA LEU A 67 2.75 -8.50 -12.20
C LEU A 67 2.15 -8.41 -13.61
N SER A 68 2.21 -9.50 -14.40
CA SER A 68 1.67 -9.52 -15.76
C SER A 68 0.14 -9.52 -15.74
N SER A 69 -0.46 -8.58 -16.46
CA SER A 69 -1.91 -8.52 -16.61
C SER A 69 -2.45 -9.49 -17.64
N ASP A 70 -1.64 -9.99 -18.58
CA ASP A 70 -2.15 -10.66 -19.77
C ASP A 70 -1.74 -12.15 -19.91
N GLU A 71 -0.75 -12.62 -19.17
CA GLU A 71 -0.14 -13.95 -19.41
C GLU A 71 -0.27 -14.94 -18.23
N GLY A 72 -0.88 -14.55 -17.10
CA GLY A 72 -0.92 -15.39 -15.90
C GLY A 72 -2.34 -15.83 -15.51
N ASP A 73 -2.47 -17.06 -15.03
CA ASP A 73 -3.73 -17.60 -14.47
C ASP A 73 -4.11 -16.95 -13.12
N SER A 74 -3.24 -16.12 -12.56
CA SER A 74 -3.44 -15.49 -11.25
C SER A 74 -3.02 -14.03 -11.26
N ARG A 75 -3.66 -13.22 -10.44
CA ARG A 75 -3.28 -11.83 -10.23
C ARG A 75 -3.24 -11.45 -8.76
N LEU A 76 -2.32 -10.57 -8.42
CA LEU A 76 -2.28 -9.91 -7.12
C LEU A 76 -3.22 -8.70 -7.16
N SER A 77 -4.16 -8.63 -6.22
CA SER A 77 -5.11 -7.53 -6.14
C SER A 77 -5.43 -7.16 -4.69
N THR A 78 -6.19 -6.09 -4.50
CA THR A 78 -6.69 -5.70 -3.19
C THR A 78 -8.20 -5.56 -3.20
N VAL A 79 -8.86 -6.10 -2.16
CA VAL A 79 -10.32 -6.01 -1.98
C VAL A 79 -10.66 -5.29 -0.68
N GLY A 80 -11.82 -4.66 -0.63
CA GLY A 80 -12.33 -4.04 0.61
C GLY A 80 -12.58 -5.09 1.67
N ILE A 81 -12.22 -4.79 2.92
CA ILE A 81 -12.58 -5.61 4.07
C ILE A 81 -13.99 -5.20 4.49
N PRO A 82 -14.95 -6.14 4.62
CA PRO A 82 -16.30 -5.82 5.09
C PRO A 82 -16.28 -5.10 6.44
N GLU A 83 -17.21 -4.16 6.64
CA GLU A 83 -17.26 -3.35 7.88
C GLU A 83 -17.40 -4.19 9.15
N GLU A 84 -18.05 -5.34 9.04
CA GLU A 84 -18.23 -6.28 10.16
C GLU A 84 -16.91 -6.87 10.70
N PHE A 85 -15.82 -6.82 9.93
CA PHE A 85 -14.48 -7.27 10.35
C PHE A 85 -13.59 -6.12 10.84
N GLN A 86 -14.03 -4.88 10.75
CA GLN A 86 -13.27 -3.76 11.30
C GLN A 86 -13.20 -3.85 12.83
N GLY A 87 -12.00 -3.82 13.38
CA GLY A 87 -11.76 -4.00 14.82
C GLY A 87 -11.72 -5.47 15.28
N LYS A 88 -12.00 -6.45 14.39
CA LYS A 88 -11.79 -7.87 14.66
C LYS A 88 -10.35 -8.28 14.30
N THR A 89 -10.01 -9.52 14.59
CA THR A 89 -8.69 -10.07 14.31
C THR A 89 -8.51 -10.46 12.84
N TYR A 90 -7.25 -10.50 12.39
CA TYR A 90 -6.91 -11.02 11.07
C TYR A 90 -7.30 -12.51 10.94
N GLY A 91 -7.16 -13.29 12.03
CA GLY A 91 -7.57 -14.70 12.07
C GLY A 91 -9.05 -14.87 11.78
N ASP A 92 -9.94 -14.10 12.44
CA ASP A 92 -11.39 -14.15 12.20
C ASP A 92 -11.71 -13.87 10.72
N TYR A 93 -11.05 -12.88 10.13
CA TYR A 93 -11.26 -12.53 8.72
C TYR A 93 -10.70 -13.60 7.78
N LYS A 94 -9.53 -14.15 8.08
CA LYS A 94 -8.90 -15.22 7.30
C LYS A 94 -9.76 -16.47 7.23
N ASP A 95 -10.35 -16.87 8.37
CA ASP A 95 -11.23 -18.03 8.45
C ASP A 95 -12.50 -17.81 7.63
N ALA A 96 -13.10 -16.62 7.71
CA ALA A 96 -14.24 -16.27 6.89
C ALA A 96 -13.89 -16.19 5.39
N PHE A 97 -12.69 -15.64 5.06
CA PHE A 97 -12.21 -15.52 3.69
C PHE A 97 -11.90 -16.88 3.06
N GLY A 98 -11.47 -17.87 3.83
CA GLY A 98 -11.16 -19.22 3.36
C GLY A 98 -12.31 -19.95 2.65
N ALA A 99 -13.55 -19.44 2.78
CA ALA A 99 -14.71 -19.93 2.03
C ALA A 99 -14.72 -19.52 0.53
N PHE A 100 -13.88 -18.55 0.13
CA PHE A 100 -13.79 -18.09 -1.27
C PHE A 100 -12.86 -19.01 -2.08
N LYS A 101 -13.44 -19.87 -2.91
CA LYS A 101 -12.76 -20.99 -3.61
C LYS A 101 -11.64 -20.60 -4.58
N ASN A 102 -11.60 -19.35 -5.09
CA ASN A 102 -10.67 -18.95 -6.16
C ASN A 102 -9.66 -17.89 -5.74
N SER A 103 -9.53 -17.60 -4.45
CA SER A 103 -8.67 -16.54 -3.95
C SER A 103 -7.93 -16.96 -2.68
N LEU A 104 -6.69 -16.51 -2.55
CA LEU A 104 -5.86 -16.70 -1.37
C LEU A 104 -5.61 -15.36 -0.71
N LEU A 105 -5.95 -15.24 0.58
CA LEU A 105 -5.61 -14.06 1.38
C LEU A 105 -4.12 -14.09 1.73
N ILE A 106 -3.36 -13.08 1.29
CA ILE A 106 -1.93 -12.97 1.52
C ILE A 106 -1.61 -12.05 2.70
N GLY A 107 -2.44 -11.03 2.90
CA GLY A 107 -2.19 -10.05 3.95
C GLY A 107 -3.12 -8.86 3.88
N ILE A 108 -2.68 -7.77 4.51
CA ILE A 108 -3.45 -6.54 4.67
C ILE A 108 -2.64 -5.35 4.14
N LEU A 109 -3.29 -4.45 3.44
CA LEU A 109 -2.75 -3.15 3.06
C LEU A 109 -3.37 -2.10 3.98
N GLU A 110 -2.56 -1.52 4.88
CA GLU A 110 -3.01 -0.51 5.84
C GLU A 110 -3.04 0.90 5.25
N ASN A 111 -3.89 1.76 5.81
CA ASN A 111 -3.95 3.19 5.50
C ASN A 111 -4.06 3.45 4.00
N THR A 112 -4.99 2.75 3.35
CA THR A 112 -5.15 2.78 1.90
C THR A 112 -5.68 4.10 1.39
N GLY A 113 -5.10 4.59 0.30
CA GLY A 113 -5.56 5.78 -0.40
C GLY A 113 -4.43 6.71 -0.83
N SER A 114 -4.82 7.91 -1.30
CA SER A 114 -3.85 8.97 -1.57
C SER A 114 -3.19 9.42 -0.26
N PRO A 115 -1.85 9.53 -0.20
CA PRO A 115 -1.13 9.97 0.99
C PRO A 115 -1.62 11.32 1.53
N HIS A 116 -1.99 12.24 0.65
CA HIS A 116 -2.54 13.53 1.02
C HIS A 116 -3.86 13.40 1.79
N ARG A 117 -4.83 12.63 1.26
CA ARG A 117 -6.14 12.43 1.90
C ARG A 117 -6.02 11.69 3.22
N VAL A 118 -5.26 10.60 3.25
CA VAL A 118 -5.07 9.80 4.47
C VAL A 118 -4.46 10.65 5.59
N LYS A 119 -3.46 11.47 5.27
CA LYS A 119 -2.84 12.38 6.26
C LYS A 119 -3.79 13.48 6.73
N ILE A 120 -4.60 14.06 5.85
CA ILE A 120 -5.60 15.06 6.24
C ILE A 120 -6.65 14.45 7.19
N GLU A 121 -7.16 13.27 6.88
CA GLU A 121 -8.10 12.58 7.75
C GLU A 121 -7.48 12.25 9.12
N ALA A 122 -6.25 11.73 9.13
CA ALA A 122 -5.52 11.45 10.35
C ALA A 122 -5.26 12.73 11.18
N LEU A 123 -4.95 13.86 10.54
CA LEU A 123 -4.80 15.16 11.20
C LEU A 123 -6.13 15.64 11.82
N ARG A 124 -7.25 15.52 11.10
CA ARG A 124 -8.57 15.88 11.62
C ARG A 124 -8.95 15.03 12.83
N GLU A 125 -8.67 13.72 12.77
CA GLU A 125 -8.90 12.84 13.92
C GLU A 125 -8.01 13.19 15.12
N ALA A 126 -6.71 13.47 14.85
CA ALA A 126 -5.75 13.86 15.89
C ALA A 126 -6.16 15.14 16.63
N GLN A 127 -6.84 16.06 15.97
CA GLN A 127 -7.27 17.35 16.52
C GLN A 127 -8.58 17.30 17.30
N LYS A 128 -9.28 16.16 17.36
CA LYS A 128 -10.55 16.02 18.11
C LYS A 128 -10.36 16.00 19.63
N THR A 129 -9.13 15.88 20.12
CA THR A 129 -8.86 15.90 21.56
C THR A 129 -8.63 17.33 22.07
N SER A 130 -9.17 17.64 23.26
CA SER A 130 -8.91 18.88 23.96
C SER A 130 -7.65 18.85 24.85
N ASP A 131 -7.06 17.69 25.04
CA ASP A 131 -5.82 17.52 25.82
C ASP A 131 -4.60 17.81 24.94
N VAL A 132 -3.80 18.80 25.33
CA VAL A 132 -2.62 19.26 24.60
C VAL A 132 -1.54 18.17 24.50
N SER A 133 -1.34 17.39 25.57
CA SER A 133 -0.36 16.30 25.58
C SER A 133 -0.74 15.18 24.63
N MET A 134 -2.03 14.82 24.64
CA MET A 134 -2.57 13.85 23.68
C MET A 134 -2.52 14.36 22.24
N LEU A 135 -2.79 15.65 22.04
CA LEU A 135 -2.71 16.29 20.72
C LEU A 135 -1.29 16.20 20.15
N VAL A 136 -0.27 16.56 20.92
CA VAL A 136 1.14 16.46 20.47
C VAL A 136 1.51 15.02 20.11
N ASN A 137 1.15 14.06 20.94
CA ASN A 137 1.42 12.65 20.67
C ASN A 137 0.70 12.14 19.42
N ASN A 138 -0.56 12.52 19.22
CA ASN A 138 -1.34 12.18 18.03
C ASN A 138 -0.73 12.80 16.77
N LEU A 139 -0.30 14.06 16.81
CA LEU A 139 0.37 14.72 15.67
C LEU A 139 1.70 14.05 15.31
N GLN A 140 2.47 13.58 16.30
CA GLN A 140 3.68 12.80 16.06
C GLN A 140 3.37 11.46 15.35
N LYS A 141 2.30 10.77 15.78
CA LYS A 141 1.85 9.54 15.11
C LYS A 141 1.46 9.80 13.66
N VAL A 142 0.74 10.90 13.38
CA VAL A 142 0.37 11.27 12.00
C VAL A 142 1.59 11.57 11.14
N LYS A 143 2.62 12.21 11.71
CA LYS A 143 3.88 12.48 10.99
C LYS A 143 4.59 11.19 10.55
N GLY A 144 4.53 10.14 11.39
CA GLY A 144 5.10 8.82 11.11
C GLY A 144 4.16 7.87 10.37
N LEU A 145 2.97 8.33 9.96
CA LEU A 145 1.98 7.46 9.31
C LEU A 145 2.47 7.00 7.93
N GLU A 146 2.68 5.71 7.79
CA GLU A 146 2.94 5.07 6.50
C GLU A 146 1.61 4.77 5.79
N VAL A 147 1.45 5.35 4.59
CA VAL A 147 0.28 5.14 3.74
C VAL A 147 0.54 3.96 2.81
N ASN A 148 -0.52 3.19 2.51
CA ASN A 148 -0.43 1.99 1.67
C ASN A 148 0.62 0.99 2.16
N ARG A 149 0.72 0.79 3.48
CA ARG A 149 1.68 -0.12 4.09
C ARG A 149 1.23 -1.57 3.94
N PRO A 150 1.96 -2.43 3.23
CA PRO A 150 1.64 -3.84 3.14
C PRO A 150 2.12 -4.58 4.40
N LEU A 151 1.24 -5.40 4.97
CA LEU A 151 1.53 -6.38 6.02
C LEU A 151 1.24 -7.76 5.43
N LEU A 152 2.28 -8.47 5.01
CA LEU A 152 2.16 -9.81 4.47
C LEU A 152 2.16 -10.83 5.61
N VAL A 153 1.21 -11.74 5.58
CA VAL A 153 1.03 -12.80 6.58
C VAL A 153 1.10 -12.24 8.02
N PRO A 154 0.25 -11.26 8.38
CA PRO A 154 0.22 -10.76 9.75
C PRO A 154 -0.17 -11.89 10.73
N PRO A 155 0.18 -11.77 12.03
CA PRO A 155 -0.24 -12.74 13.02
C PRO A 155 -1.77 -12.74 13.17
N ASP A 156 -2.34 -13.88 13.59
CA ASP A 156 -3.79 -14.05 13.64
C ASP A 156 -4.49 -13.11 14.63
N ASP A 157 -3.79 -12.65 15.67
CA ASP A 157 -4.27 -11.69 16.67
C ASP A 157 -4.17 -10.21 16.22
N TYR A 158 -3.65 -9.95 15.00
CA TYR A 158 -3.57 -8.61 14.47
C TYR A 158 -4.96 -7.99 14.28
N ILE A 159 -5.19 -6.80 14.85
CA ILE A 159 -6.48 -6.10 14.77
C ILE A 159 -6.60 -5.33 13.45
N LEU A 160 -7.64 -5.63 12.69
CA LEU A 160 -7.96 -4.98 11.42
C LEU A 160 -8.38 -3.53 11.64
N LYS A 161 -7.62 -2.60 11.08
CA LYS A 161 -7.87 -1.17 11.21
C LYS A 161 -8.84 -0.67 10.13
N ARG A 162 -9.48 0.44 10.44
CA ARG A 162 -10.26 1.20 9.45
C ARG A 162 -9.35 1.61 8.29
N HIS A 163 -9.91 1.69 7.07
CA HIS A 163 -9.18 2.01 5.83
C HIS A 163 -8.10 0.99 5.47
N SER A 164 -8.24 -0.25 5.90
CA SER A 164 -7.42 -1.37 5.43
C SER A 164 -8.11 -2.11 4.28
N ARG A 165 -7.31 -2.69 3.41
CA ARG A 165 -7.77 -3.59 2.34
C ARG A 165 -7.08 -4.93 2.47
N ALA A 166 -7.76 -5.99 2.08
CA ALA A 166 -7.14 -7.31 2.00
C ALA A 166 -6.29 -7.41 0.74
N ILE A 167 -5.08 -7.95 0.87
CA ILE A 167 -4.20 -8.30 -0.25
C ILE A 167 -4.49 -9.75 -0.60
N ILE A 168 -4.92 -10.00 -1.83
CA ILE A 168 -5.32 -11.32 -2.29
C ILE A 168 -4.58 -11.73 -3.56
N LEU A 169 -4.34 -13.02 -3.68
CA LEU A 169 -3.98 -13.66 -4.93
C LEU A 169 -5.23 -14.38 -5.45
N GLU A 170 -5.74 -13.97 -6.57
CA GLU A 170 -6.95 -14.54 -7.15
C GLU A 170 -6.66 -15.18 -8.50
N ARG A 171 -7.37 -16.28 -8.79
CA ARG A 171 -7.33 -16.89 -10.11
C ARG A 171 -8.16 -16.06 -11.07
N ARG A 172 -7.63 -15.83 -12.27
CA ARG A 172 -8.41 -15.21 -13.35
C ARG A 172 -9.45 -16.19 -13.84
N GLU A 173 -10.67 -15.71 -13.90
CA GLU A 173 -11.71 -16.38 -14.68
C GLU A 173 -11.46 -15.99 -16.15
N GLY A 174 -11.16 -16.99 -16.99
CA GLY A 174 -10.96 -16.84 -18.41
C GLY A 174 -12.24 -16.49 -19.17
#